data_ce0313a6082399e054eea00dd66458cc
#
_entry.id   ce0313a6082399e054eea00dd66458cc
#
_cell.length_a   1.000
_cell.length_b   1.000
_cell.length_c   1.000
_cell.angle_alpha   90.00
_cell.angle_beta   90.00
_cell.angle_gamma   90.00
#
_symmetry.space_group_name_H-M   'P 1'
#
loop_
_entity.id
_entity.type
_entity.pdbx_description
1 polymer ?
#
loop_
_entity_poly.entity_id
_entity_poly.type
_entity_poly.pdbx_seq_one_letter_code
_entity_poly.pdbx_strand_id
1 'polypeptide(L)'
;MRFRATIWPVTPSNAALTSRTDITEAYQVGGAAVKAAFEGVTGQMVALKRISNSPYQCTTELHPISEVANLEKKVPLSWMNENHTQMTEDFLAYARPLIQAELTPLYIAGLPHHIYMKPQK
;
A
#
# COMPACT_ATOMS: atom_id res chain seq x y z
N MET A 1 2.47 24.30 11.54
CA MET A 1 3.42 23.35 12.09
C MET A 1 3.47 22.14 11.15
N ARG A 2 4.54 22.00 10.34
CA ARG A 2 4.67 20.86 9.40
C ARG A 2 5.21 19.68 10.20
N PHE A 3 4.38 18.70 10.50
CA PHE A 3 4.86 17.39 10.90
C PHE A 3 5.47 16.71 9.66
N ARG A 4 6.78 16.79 9.52
CA ARG A 4 7.52 15.80 8.74
C ARG A 4 7.50 14.52 9.58
N ALA A 5 6.55 13.66 9.35
CA ALA A 5 6.70 12.27 9.75
C ALA A 5 7.88 11.72 8.96
N THR A 6 9.06 11.79 9.52
CA THR A 6 10.19 10.98 9.07
C THR A 6 9.83 9.56 9.50
N ILE A 7 9.04 8.88 8.65
CA ILE A 7 8.80 7.46 8.80
C ILE A 7 10.19 6.83 8.59
N TRP A 8 10.80 6.41 9.65
CA TRP A 8 12.00 5.59 9.56
C TRP A 8 11.65 4.36 8.72
N PRO A 9 12.43 4.04 7.67
CA PRO A 9 12.12 2.96 6.73
C PRO A 9 12.10 1.56 7.36
N VAL A 10 12.35 1.46 8.65
CA VAL A 10 12.43 0.17 9.36
C VAL A 10 11.06 -0.49 9.54
N THR A 11 9.99 0.30 9.79
CA THR A 11 8.67 -0.26 10.09
C THR A 11 7.94 -0.77 8.83
N PRO A 12 7.90 -0.02 7.71
CA PRO A 12 7.29 -0.52 6.47
C PRO A 12 8.04 -1.70 5.84
N SER A 13 9.33 -1.85 6.15
CA SER A 13 10.18 -2.91 5.59
C SER A 13 10.27 -4.15 6.50
N ASN A 14 9.51 -4.18 7.60
CA ASN A 14 9.55 -5.32 8.51
C ASN A 14 8.63 -6.44 7.99
N ALA A 15 9.22 -7.56 7.61
CA ALA A 15 8.50 -8.74 7.12
C ALA A 15 7.45 -9.27 8.13
N ALA A 16 7.62 -9.03 9.43
CA ALA A 16 6.67 -9.41 10.46
C ALA A 16 5.38 -8.58 10.46
N LEU A 17 5.38 -7.42 9.80
CA LEU A 17 4.23 -6.52 9.71
C LEU A 17 3.60 -6.49 8.30
N THR A 18 4.05 -7.36 7.42
CA THR A 18 3.58 -7.42 6.04
C THR A 18 2.24 -8.13 5.94
N SER A 19 1.26 -7.55 5.27
CA SER A 19 0.01 -8.22 4.92
C SER A 19 0.07 -8.81 3.52
N ARG A 20 -0.63 -9.92 3.30
CA ARG A 20 -0.74 -10.54 1.97
C ARG A 20 -1.50 -9.63 1.00
N THR A 21 -2.53 -8.95 1.48
CA THR A 21 -3.30 -7.98 0.67
C THR A 21 -2.38 -6.92 0.10
N ASP A 22 -1.58 -6.29 0.94
CA ASP A 22 -0.66 -5.22 0.54
C ASP A 22 0.38 -5.68 -0.50
N ILE A 23 1.00 -6.85 -0.28
CA ILE A 23 1.94 -7.43 -1.26
C ILE A 23 1.25 -7.76 -2.59
N THR A 24 0.05 -8.34 -2.53
CA THR A 24 -0.68 -8.71 -3.75
C THR A 24 -1.05 -7.47 -4.55
N GLU A 25 -1.52 -6.43 -3.89
CA GLU A 25 -1.85 -5.15 -4.53
C GLU A 25 -0.62 -4.45 -5.10
N ALA A 26 0.49 -4.44 -4.36
CA ALA A 26 1.76 -3.90 -4.86
C ALA A 26 2.25 -4.64 -6.12
N TYR A 27 2.11 -5.97 -6.16
CA TYR A 27 2.44 -6.77 -7.34
C TYR A 27 1.52 -6.42 -8.53
N GLN A 28 0.22 -6.27 -8.29
CA GLN A 28 -0.75 -5.88 -9.33
C GLN A 28 -0.45 -4.50 -9.91
N VAL A 29 -0.14 -3.52 -9.06
CA VAL A 29 0.26 -2.17 -9.48
C VAL A 29 1.52 -2.21 -10.34
N GLY A 30 2.53 -2.97 -9.91
CA GLY A 30 3.77 -3.13 -10.68
C GLY A 30 3.52 -3.76 -12.06
N GLY A 31 2.73 -4.84 -12.12
CA GLY A 31 2.35 -5.48 -13.37
C GLY A 31 1.56 -4.56 -14.31
N ALA A 32 0.60 -3.81 -13.76
CA ALA A 32 -0.18 -2.84 -14.53
C ALA A 32 0.68 -1.69 -15.06
N ALA A 33 1.66 -1.23 -14.27
CA ALA A 33 2.60 -0.19 -14.71
C ALA A 33 3.49 -0.64 -15.86
N VAL A 34 4.01 -1.87 -15.80
CA VAL A 34 4.81 -2.46 -16.90
C VAL A 34 3.96 -2.61 -18.15
N LYS A 35 2.71 -3.10 -18.03
CA LYS A 35 1.79 -3.23 -19.14
C LYS A 35 1.51 -1.87 -19.80
N ALA A 36 1.17 -0.85 -19.01
CA ALA A 36 0.92 0.50 -19.50
C ALA A 36 2.14 1.08 -20.23
N ALA A 37 3.34 0.89 -19.69
CA ALA A 37 4.59 1.32 -20.33
C ALA A 37 4.82 0.61 -21.68
N PHE A 38 4.54 -0.68 -21.75
CA PHE A 38 4.63 -1.45 -23.01
C PHE A 38 3.62 -0.99 -24.07
N GLU A 39 2.43 -0.56 -23.64
CA GLU A 39 1.40 0.02 -24.49
C GLU A 39 1.70 1.48 -24.88
N GLY A 40 2.83 2.04 -24.45
CA GLY A 40 3.26 3.41 -24.77
C GLY A 40 2.58 4.50 -23.95
N VAL A 41 1.90 4.15 -22.87
CA VAL A 41 1.28 5.12 -21.97
C VAL A 41 2.36 5.86 -21.18
N THR A 42 2.33 7.19 -21.22
CA THR A 42 3.27 8.06 -20.51
C THR A 42 2.53 9.11 -19.68
N GLY A 43 3.18 9.67 -18.66
CA GLY A 43 2.60 10.72 -17.81
C GLY A 43 1.44 10.25 -16.94
N GLN A 44 1.31 8.94 -16.74
CA GLN A 44 0.28 8.32 -15.92
C GLN A 44 0.90 7.60 -14.72
N MET A 45 0.18 7.58 -13.61
CA MET A 45 0.48 6.77 -12.43
C MET A 45 -0.56 5.67 -12.29
N VAL A 46 -0.12 4.46 -11.99
CA VAL A 46 -1.04 3.38 -11.62
C VAL A 46 -1.42 3.54 -10.16
N ALA A 47 -2.71 3.60 -9.88
CA ALA A 47 -3.27 3.68 -8.54
C ALA A 47 -4.18 2.48 -8.26
N LEU A 48 -4.44 2.24 -6.99
CA LEU A 48 -5.39 1.24 -6.51
C LEU A 48 -6.77 1.87 -6.36
N LYS A 49 -7.76 1.23 -6.96
CA LYS A 49 -9.18 1.58 -6.82
C LYS A 49 -9.91 0.49 -6.07
N ARG A 50 -10.41 0.82 -4.90
CA ARG A 50 -11.28 -0.07 -4.14
C ARG A 50 -12.67 -0.11 -4.78
N ILE A 51 -13.16 -1.33 -5.09
CA ILE A 51 -14.48 -1.58 -5.68
C ILE A 51 -15.49 -1.96 -4.62
N SER A 52 -15.09 -2.82 -3.65
CA SER A 52 -15.95 -3.33 -2.59
C SER A 52 -15.19 -3.51 -1.29
N ASN A 53 -15.90 -3.38 -0.16
CA ASN A 53 -15.40 -3.65 1.18
C ASN A 53 -15.74 -5.07 1.66
N SER A 54 -16.85 -5.66 1.17
CA SER A 54 -17.30 -6.99 1.61
C SER A 54 -17.98 -7.74 0.44
N PRO A 55 -17.35 -8.74 -0.17
CA PRO A 55 -15.93 -9.06 0.00
C PRO A 55 -15.02 -7.92 -0.46
N TYR A 56 -13.83 -7.81 0.12
CA TYR A 56 -12.85 -6.80 -0.30
C TYR A 56 -12.39 -7.07 -1.75
N GLN A 57 -12.51 -6.05 -2.57
CA GLN A 57 -12.07 -6.09 -3.98
C GLN A 57 -11.39 -4.78 -4.35
N CYS A 58 -10.26 -4.92 -5.01
CA CYS A 58 -9.45 -3.81 -5.51
C CYS A 58 -9.05 -4.06 -6.96
N THR A 59 -8.93 -2.99 -7.73
CA THR A 59 -8.41 -3.01 -9.11
C THR A 59 -7.40 -1.90 -9.29
N THR A 60 -6.73 -1.89 -10.43
CA THR A 60 -5.82 -0.82 -10.81
C THR A 60 -6.48 0.13 -11.79
N GLU A 61 -6.18 1.42 -11.68
CA GLU A 61 -6.56 2.44 -12.66
C GLU A 61 -5.39 3.40 -12.92
N LEU A 62 -5.45 4.08 -14.07
CA LEU A 62 -4.45 5.07 -14.48
C LEU A 62 -4.94 6.46 -14.13
N HIS A 63 -4.06 7.26 -13.53
CA HIS A 63 -4.28 8.66 -13.20
C HIS A 63 -3.19 9.54 -13.80
N PRO A 64 -3.52 10.69 -14.40
CA PRO A 64 -2.53 11.67 -14.82
C PRO A 64 -1.63 12.06 -13.64
N ILE A 65 -0.31 12.05 -13.84
CA ILE A 65 0.65 12.43 -12.78
C ILE A 65 0.37 13.87 -12.31
N SER A 66 -0.07 14.76 -13.19
CA SER A 66 -0.41 16.14 -12.86
C SER A 66 -1.55 16.28 -11.83
N GLU A 67 -2.43 15.29 -11.75
CA GLU A 67 -3.55 15.27 -10.78
C GLU A 67 -3.15 14.68 -9.42
N VAL A 68 -1.98 14.06 -9.34
CA VAL A 68 -1.51 13.36 -8.13
C VAL A 68 -0.27 14.03 -7.55
N ALA A 69 0.61 14.51 -8.40
CA ALA A 69 1.88 15.11 -7.98
C ALA A 69 1.66 16.33 -7.07
N ASN A 70 2.38 16.38 -5.96
CA ASN A 70 2.31 17.42 -4.94
C ASN A 70 0.94 17.56 -4.23
N LEU A 71 0.04 16.61 -4.41
CA LEU A 71 -1.21 16.53 -3.66
C LEU A 71 -1.07 15.54 -2.50
N GLU A 72 -1.69 15.88 -1.38
CA GLU A 72 -1.73 15.02 -0.19
C GLU A 72 -3.16 14.55 0.05
N LYS A 73 -3.37 13.23 0.02
CA LYS A 73 -4.65 12.63 0.41
C LYS A 73 -4.66 12.47 1.93
N LYS A 74 -5.44 13.31 2.61
CA LYS A 74 -5.60 13.26 4.06
C LYS A 74 -6.65 12.25 4.48
N VAL A 75 -6.51 11.73 5.71
CA VAL A 75 -7.56 10.95 6.35
C VAL A 75 -8.76 11.88 6.60
N PRO A 76 -10.00 11.51 6.19
CA PRO A 76 -11.18 12.29 6.46
C PRO A 76 -11.39 12.49 7.96
N LEU A 77 -11.70 13.71 8.39
CA LEU A 77 -11.98 13.98 9.80
C LEU A 77 -13.19 13.21 10.31
N SER A 78 -14.16 12.88 9.45
CA SER A 78 -15.30 12.03 9.76
C SER A 78 -14.93 10.61 10.21
N TRP A 79 -13.68 10.19 9.96
CA TRP A 79 -13.17 8.89 10.41
C TRP A 79 -12.57 8.92 11.82
N MET A 80 -12.65 10.07 12.48
CA MET A 80 -12.21 10.29 13.85
C MET A 80 -13.39 10.73 14.73
N ASN A 81 -13.32 10.42 16.03
CA ASN A 81 -14.24 10.96 17.01
C ASN A 81 -14.03 12.48 17.17
N GLU A 82 -14.95 13.17 17.87
CA GLU A 82 -14.92 14.61 18.08
C GLU A 82 -13.60 15.11 18.72
N ASN A 83 -13.00 14.29 19.59
CA ASN A 83 -11.76 14.61 20.28
C ASN A 83 -10.50 14.20 19.48
N HIS A 84 -10.64 13.64 18.28
CA HIS A 84 -9.55 13.14 17.43
C HIS A 84 -8.58 12.14 18.12
N THR A 85 -9.10 11.39 19.09
CA THR A 85 -8.31 10.40 19.86
C THR A 85 -8.58 8.96 19.46
N GLN A 86 -9.69 8.70 18.76
CA GLN A 86 -10.09 7.36 18.34
C GLN A 86 -10.63 7.37 16.91
N MET A 87 -10.47 6.24 16.23
CA MET A 87 -11.01 6.03 14.89
C MET A 87 -12.43 5.48 14.97
N THR A 88 -13.27 5.88 14.00
CA THR A 88 -14.64 5.39 13.85
C THR A 88 -14.69 4.01 13.18
N GLU A 89 -15.85 3.37 13.19
CA GLU A 89 -16.09 2.10 12.48
C GLU A 89 -15.85 2.24 10.96
N ASP A 90 -16.08 3.40 10.37
CA ASP A 90 -15.81 3.64 8.95
C ASP A 90 -14.33 3.48 8.63
N PHE A 91 -13.45 4.01 9.49
CA PHE A 91 -12.01 3.79 9.34
C PHE A 91 -11.65 2.31 9.53
N LEU A 92 -12.24 1.63 10.51
CA LEU A 92 -11.98 0.22 10.75
C LEU A 92 -12.44 -0.64 9.56
N ALA A 93 -13.60 -0.34 8.98
CA ALA A 93 -14.09 -1.00 7.76
C ALA A 93 -13.14 -0.78 6.57
N TYR A 94 -12.53 0.40 6.49
CA TYR A 94 -11.52 0.70 5.48
C TYR A 94 -10.22 -0.07 5.71
N ALA A 95 -9.71 -0.09 6.94
CA ALA A 95 -8.37 -0.59 7.26
C ALA A 95 -8.30 -2.11 7.41
N ARG A 96 -9.33 -2.76 7.98
CA ARG A 96 -9.33 -4.20 8.27
C ARG A 96 -8.94 -5.08 7.07
N PRO A 97 -9.46 -4.89 5.85
CA PRO A 97 -9.07 -5.73 4.71
C PRO A 97 -7.59 -5.60 4.35
N LEU A 98 -6.98 -4.45 4.61
CA LEU A 98 -5.58 -4.16 4.25
C LEU A 98 -4.58 -4.87 5.17
N ILE A 99 -4.98 -5.23 6.39
CA ILE A 99 -4.13 -5.90 7.38
C ILE A 99 -4.45 -7.39 7.53
N GLN A 100 -5.32 -7.92 6.68
CA GLN A 100 -5.69 -9.34 6.71
C GLN A 100 -4.67 -10.21 6.00
N ALA A 101 -4.72 -11.51 6.33
CA ALA A 101 -3.88 -12.56 5.76
C ALA A 101 -2.38 -12.32 6.02
N GLU A 102 -1.99 -12.59 7.24
CA GLU A 102 -0.57 -12.58 7.66
C GLU A 102 0.28 -13.46 6.74
N LEU A 103 1.48 -12.98 6.46
CA LEU A 103 2.52 -13.76 5.83
C LEU A 103 3.46 -14.27 6.91
N THR A 104 3.71 -15.57 6.89
CA THR A 104 4.74 -16.15 7.75
C THR A 104 6.10 -15.92 7.09
N PRO A 105 6.98 -15.10 7.68
CA PRO A 105 8.33 -14.93 7.16
C PRO A 105 9.08 -16.26 7.16
N LEU A 106 9.93 -16.47 6.17
CA LEU A 106 10.83 -17.61 6.17
C LEU A 106 11.95 -17.37 7.18
N TYR A 107 12.09 -18.28 8.13
CA TYR A 107 13.17 -18.26 9.12
C TYR A 107 14.15 -19.41 8.85
N ILE A 108 15.44 -19.10 8.93
CA ILE A 108 16.52 -20.10 8.88
C ILE A 108 17.38 -19.90 10.14
N ALA A 109 17.55 -20.94 10.92
CA ALA A 109 18.29 -20.91 12.20
C ALA A 109 17.82 -19.81 13.17
N GLY A 110 16.50 -19.52 13.20
CA GLY A 110 15.90 -18.52 14.08
C GLY A 110 16.02 -17.07 13.60
N LEU A 111 16.59 -16.83 12.42
CA LEU A 111 16.72 -15.50 11.84
C LEU A 111 15.85 -15.37 10.58
N PRO A 112 15.25 -14.17 10.31
CA PRO A 112 14.55 -13.93 9.05
C PRO A 112 15.48 -14.15 7.86
N HIS A 113 15.01 -14.93 6.89
CA HIS A 113 15.78 -15.19 5.67
C HIS A 113 15.51 -14.13 4.62
N HIS A 114 16.56 -13.48 4.18
CA HIS A 114 16.52 -12.49 3.09
C HIS A 114 17.05 -13.11 1.80
N ILE A 115 16.31 -12.92 0.71
CA ILE A 115 16.75 -13.32 -0.63
C ILE A 115 17.64 -12.22 -1.19
N TYR A 116 18.90 -12.56 -1.44
CA TYR A 116 19.81 -11.67 -2.14
C TYR A 116 19.74 -11.92 -3.65
N MET A 117 19.24 -10.93 -4.38
CA MET A 117 19.34 -10.96 -5.84
C MET A 117 20.77 -10.60 -6.24
N LYS A 118 21.51 -11.57 -6.81
CA LYS A 118 22.81 -11.28 -7.40
C LYS A 118 22.60 -10.53 -8.71
N PRO A 119 23.35 -9.44 -8.97
CA PRO A 119 23.33 -8.80 -10.28
C PRO A 119 23.70 -9.85 -11.34
N GLN A 120 22.90 -10.00 -12.36
CA GLN A 120 23.29 -10.76 -13.54
C GLN A 120 24.40 -9.96 -14.23
N LYS A 121 25.55 -10.62 -14.46
CA LYS A 121 26.66 -10.05 -15.22
C LYS A 121 26.32 -10.00 -16.69
#